data_ec203d854b47954c90d108131e0fd416
#
_entry.id   ec203d854b47954c90d108131e0fd416
#
_cell.length_a   1.000
_cell.length_b   1.000
_cell.length_c   1.000
_cell.angle_alpha   90.00
_cell.angle_beta   90.00
_cell.angle_gamma   90.00
#
_symmetry.space_group_name_H-M   'P 1'
#
loop_
_entity.id
_entity.type
_entity.pdbx_description
1 polymer ?
#
loop_
_entity_poly.entity_id
_entity_poly.type
_entity_poly.pdbx_seq_one_letter_code
_entity_poly.pdbx_strand_id
1 'polypeptide(L)'
;RNLMMTNKNNPGILDYQDALIGPLTYDLVSLLKDCYIDWDDEITYKMMESYLQRLNKDVVMDHSQFEYWFDITGVQRHLKAIGIFSRLNYRDKKSIYLNDIPRTYKYIETIVTKYPDMSKLKKLLLEINIKEAL
;
A
#
# COMPACT_ATOMS: atom_id res chain seq x y z
N ARG A 1 -13.14 1.66 2.88
CA ARG A 1 -14.41 0.96 2.61
C ARG A 1 -14.87 0.11 3.78
N ASN A 2 -13.95 -0.45 4.54
CA ASN A 2 -14.26 -1.36 5.66
C ASN A 2 -14.30 -0.67 7.03
N LEU A 3 -14.35 0.66 7.05
CA LEU A 3 -14.53 1.47 8.23
C LEU A 3 -15.85 2.24 8.12
N MET A 4 -16.62 2.25 9.20
CA MET A 4 -17.90 2.96 9.29
C MET A 4 -17.92 3.92 10.48
N MET A 5 -18.57 5.04 10.31
CA MET A 5 -18.89 5.91 11.44
C MET A 5 -20.03 5.30 12.25
N THR A 6 -19.83 5.18 13.54
CA THR A 6 -20.79 4.61 14.49
C THR A 6 -20.99 5.54 15.69
N ASN A 7 -22.17 5.47 16.32
CA ASN A 7 -22.47 6.29 17.51
C ASN A 7 -21.70 5.84 18.77
N LYS A 8 -21.27 4.57 18.80
CA LYS A 8 -20.46 3.99 19.89
C LYS A 8 -19.37 3.13 19.26
N ASN A 9 -18.22 3.04 19.92
CA ASN A 9 -17.07 2.25 19.42
C ASN A 9 -16.65 2.65 18.00
N ASN A 10 -16.45 3.94 17.78
CA ASN A 10 -16.05 4.50 16.48
C ASN A 10 -14.54 4.40 16.27
N PRO A 11 -14.05 3.98 15.09
CA PRO A 11 -14.84 3.49 13.96
C PRO A 11 -15.31 2.05 14.12
N GLY A 12 -16.46 1.71 13.54
CA GLY A 12 -16.86 0.34 13.31
C GLY A 12 -15.99 -0.31 12.24
N ILE A 13 -15.46 -1.51 12.48
CA ILE A 13 -14.61 -2.26 11.56
C ILE A 13 -15.41 -3.40 10.95
N LEU A 14 -15.44 -3.47 9.62
CA LEU A 14 -16.05 -4.54 8.85
C LEU A 14 -14.97 -5.38 8.17
N ASP A 15 -15.37 -6.58 7.71
CA ASP A 15 -14.53 -7.45 6.87
C ASP A 15 -13.21 -7.85 7.56
N TYR A 16 -13.34 -8.34 8.80
CA TYR A 16 -12.20 -8.80 9.61
C TYR A 16 -12.03 -10.34 9.62
N GLN A 17 -12.87 -11.05 8.86
CA GLN A 17 -12.74 -12.48 8.62
C GLN A 17 -11.51 -12.79 7.79
N ASP A 18 -11.01 -14.02 7.91
CA ASP A 18 -9.79 -14.51 7.24
C ASP A 18 -8.51 -13.77 7.68
N ALA A 19 -8.50 -13.25 8.91
CA ALA A 19 -7.30 -12.65 9.48
C ALA A 19 -6.17 -13.67 9.58
N LEU A 20 -4.99 -13.29 9.09
CA LEU A 20 -3.78 -14.10 9.06
C LEU A 20 -2.62 -13.37 9.73
N ILE A 21 -1.66 -14.15 10.22
CA ILE A 21 -0.38 -13.58 10.65
C ILE A 21 0.37 -13.09 9.40
N GLY A 22 0.74 -11.82 9.40
CA GLY A 22 1.39 -11.15 8.27
C GLY A 22 2.41 -10.10 8.69
N PRO A 23 2.99 -9.37 7.72
CA PRO A 23 3.93 -8.29 8.02
C PRO A 23 3.30 -7.24 8.93
N LEU A 24 4.06 -6.77 9.91
CA LEU A 24 3.65 -5.77 10.88
C LEU A 24 3.10 -4.48 10.24
N THR A 25 3.62 -4.13 9.07
CA THR A 25 3.26 -2.93 8.32
C THR A 25 2.02 -3.09 7.42
N TYR A 26 1.50 -4.33 7.25
CA TYR A 26 0.50 -4.62 6.20
C TYR A 26 -0.79 -3.81 6.35
N ASP A 27 -1.35 -3.74 7.55
CA ASP A 27 -2.62 -3.03 7.78
C ASP A 27 -2.43 -1.52 7.71
N LEU A 28 -1.30 -1.03 8.22
CA LEU A 28 -0.97 0.39 8.14
C LEU A 28 -0.77 0.84 6.68
N VAL A 29 -0.06 0.05 5.88
CA VAL A 29 0.09 0.28 4.43
C VAL A 29 -1.27 0.28 3.74
N SER A 30 -2.16 -0.65 4.13
CA SER A 30 -3.51 -0.72 3.56
C SER A 30 -4.32 0.55 3.80
N LEU A 31 -4.08 1.22 4.91
CA LEU A 31 -4.77 2.45 5.30
C LEU A 31 -4.12 3.69 4.67
N LEU A 32 -2.80 3.80 4.72
CA LEU A 32 -2.06 5.02 4.38
C LEU A 32 -1.60 5.07 2.92
N LYS A 33 -1.48 3.93 2.25
CA LYS A 33 -1.14 3.82 0.83
C LYS A 33 -2.27 3.16 0.06
N ASP A 34 -3.51 3.61 0.32
CA ASP A 34 -4.69 3.15 -0.40
C ASP A 34 -4.63 3.58 -1.87
N CYS A 35 -5.06 2.71 -2.78
CA CYS A 35 -5.11 3.01 -4.22
C CYS A 35 -6.17 4.07 -4.57
N TYR A 36 -7.12 4.35 -3.68
CA TYR A 36 -8.24 5.27 -3.91
C TYR A 36 -8.08 6.63 -3.24
N ILE A 37 -7.19 6.75 -2.26
CA ILE A 37 -6.96 7.96 -1.47
C ILE A 37 -5.49 8.33 -1.56
N ASP A 38 -5.21 9.58 -1.88
CA ASP A 38 -3.85 10.14 -1.85
C ASP A 38 -3.72 10.98 -0.58
N TRP A 39 -3.01 10.42 0.41
CA TRP A 39 -2.73 11.11 1.64
C TRP A 39 -1.51 12.00 1.48
N ASP A 40 -1.54 13.16 2.11
CA ASP A 40 -0.36 14.01 2.26
C ASP A 40 0.77 13.26 2.97
N ASP A 41 2.02 13.47 2.49
CA ASP A 41 3.20 12.80 3.04
C ASP A 41 3.40 13.12 4.53
N GLU A 42 3.08 14.35 4.97
CA GLU A 42 3.18 14.76 6.37
C GLU A 42 2.16 13.99 7.24
N ILE A 43 0.94 13.80 6.75
CA ILE A 43 -0.09 13.02 7.44
C ILE A 43 0.33 11.56 7.53
N THR A 44 0.82 11.00 6.43
CA THR A 44 1.33 9.62 6.36
C THR A 44 2.45 9.41 7.38
N TYR A 45 3.41 10.33 7.45
CA TYR A 45 4.51 10.28 8.40
C TYR A 45 4.03 10.34 9.86
N LYS A 46 3.17 11.29 10.20
CA LYS A 46 2.60 11.43 11.57
C LYS A 46 1.84 10.19 12.02
N MET A 47 1.08 9.58 11.12
CA MET A 47 0.34 8.36 11.42
C MET A 47 1.27 7.16 11.61
N MET A 48 2.33 7.06 10.81
CA MET A 48 3.36 6.03 10.95
C MET A 48 4.10 6.15 12.29
N GLU A 49 4.49 7.36 12.68
CA GLU A 49 5.08 7.66 13.99
C GLU A 49 4.14 7.28 15.15
N SER A 50 2.88 7.69 15.07
CA SER A 50 1.87 7.35 16.09
C SER A 50 1.65 5.84 16.20
N TYR A 51 1.75 5.10 15.09
CA TYR A 51 1.66 3.65 15.11
C TYR A 51 2.87 3.02 15.78
N LEU A 52 4.10 3.44 15.43
CA LEU A 52 5.34 2.97 16.05
C LEU A 52 5.34 3.16 17.57
N GLN A 53 4.89 4.33 18.05
CA GLN A 53 4.81 4.61 19.49
C GLN A 53 3.83 3.71 20.24
N ARG A 54 2.85 3.13 19.54
CA ARG A 54 1.82 2.24 20.12
C ARG A 54 2.14 0.77 19.97
N LEU A 55 3.19 0.42 19.23
CA LEU A 55 3.63 -0.96 19.13
C LEU A 55 4.07 -1.47 20.51
N ASN A 56 3.86 -2.76 20.73
CA ASN A 56 4.31 -3.41 21.94
C ASN A 56 5.82 -3.20 22.14
N LYS A 57 6.24 -2.91 23.37
CA LYS A 57 7.64 -2.71 23.74
C LYS A 57 8.56 -3.89 23.41
N ASP A 58 7.98 -5.06 23.18
CA ASP A 58 8.70 -6.26 22.75
C ASP A 58 9.13 -6.21 21.27
N VAL A 59 8.58 -5.28 20.49
CA VAL A 59 8.96 -5.04 19.09
C VAL A 59 10.05 -3.96 19.06
N VAL A 60 11.30 -4.40 19.14
CA VAL A 60 12.45 -3.50 19.02
C VAL A 60 12.74 -3.27 17.54
N MET A 61 12.36 -2.12 17.05
CA MET A 61 12.59 -1.72 15.66
C MET A 61 12.88 -0.21 15.61
N ASP A 62 13.92 0.17 14.87
CA ASP A 62 14.16 1.58 14.61
C ASP A 62 13.21 2.12 13.51
N HIS A 63 13.11 3.45 13.44
CA HIS A 63 12.24 4.12 12.49
C HIS A 63 12.59 3.81 11.04
N SER A 64 13.89 3.79 10.69
CA SER A 64 14.35 3.57 9.32
C SER A 64 14.06 2.16 8.83
N GLN A 65 14.19 1.17 9.70
CA GLN A 65 13.84 -0.22 9.40
C GLN A 65 12.32 -0.37 9.22
N PHE A 66 11.51 0.29 10.06
CA PHE A 66 10.06 0.28 9.93
C PHE A 66 9.61 0.94 8.62
N GLU A 67 10.18 2.11 8.29
CA GLU A 67 9.90 2.82 7.04
C GLU A 67 10.24 1.95 5.82
N TYR A 68 11.39 1.30 5.83
CA TYR A 68 11.78 0.36 4.79
C TYR A 68 10.75 -0.76 4.63
N TRP A 69 10.33 -1.41 5.71
CA TRP A 69 9.33 -2.48 5.64
C TRP A 69 7.97 -1.98 5.21
N PHE A 70 7.57 -0.78 5.63
CA PHE A 70 6.35 -0.13 5.19
C PHE A 70 6.38 0.11 3.67
N ASP A 71 7.45 0.64 3.16
CA ASP A 71 7.64 0.92 1.74
C ASP A 71 7.63 -0.37 0.89
N ILE A 72 8.37 -1.40 1.31
CA ILE A 72 8.42 -2.70 0.60
C ILE A 72 7.06 -3.41 0.62
N THR A 73 6.37 -3.39 1.74
CA THR A 73 5.00 -3.93 1.84
C THR A 73 4.08 -3.16 0.90
N GLY A 74 4.26 -1.84 0.78
CA GLY A 74 3.55 -0.99 -0.16
C GLY A 74 3.76 -1.42 -1.60
N VAL A 75 5.00 -1.63 -2.02
CA VAL A 75 5.33 -2.12 -3.38
C VAL A 75 4.62 -3.44 -3.68
N GLN A 76 4.70 -4.41 -2.78
CA GLN A 76 4.03 -5.70 -2.95
C GLN A 76 2.52 -5.55 -3.13
N ARG A 77 1.88 -4.74 -2.28
CA ARG A 77 0.43 -4.50 -2.34
C ARG A 77 0.01 -3.77 -3.60
N HIS A 78 0.76 -2.77 -4.02
CA HIS A 78 0.46 -2.00 -5.22
C HIS A 78 0.64 -2.83 -6.50
N LEU A 79 1.67 -3.67 -6.58
CA LEU A 79 1.80 -4.64 -7.69
C LEU A 79 0.61 -5.59 -7.75
N LYS A 80 0.18 -6.12 -6.59
CA LYS A 80 -1.03 -6.95 -6.50
C LYS A 80 -2.27 -6.19 -6.96
N ALA A 81 -2.44 -4.93 -6.53
CA ALA A 81 -3.60 -4.11 -6.91
C ALA A 81 -3.65 -3.86 -8.42
N ILE A 82 -2.54 -3.49 -9.04
CA ILE A 82 -2.44 -3.32 -10.51
C ILE A 82 -2.83 -4.61 -11.22
N GLY A 83 -2.31 -5.76 -10.77
CA GLY A 83 -2.69 -7.06 -11.34
C GLY A 83 -4.19 -7.36 -11.20
N ILE A 84 -4.81 -7.01 -10.06
CA ILE A 84 -6.26 -7.16 -9.84
C ILE A 84 -7.04 -6.22 -10.77
N PHE A 85 -6.67 -4.95 -10.88
CA PHE A 85 -7.34 -3.97 -11.74
C PHE A 85 -7.29 -4.38 -13.21
N SER A 86 -6.12 -4.83 -13.68
CA SER A 86 -5.93 -5.35 -15.04
C SER A 86 -6.80 -6.60 -15.28
N ARG A 87 -6.85 -7.53 -14.31
CA ARG A 87 -7.70 -8.72 -14.40
C ARG A 87 -9.19 -8.38 -14.43
N LEU A 88 -9.64 -7.43 -13.60
CA LEU A 88 -11.04 -6.98 -13.58
C LEU A 88 -11.45 -6.37 -14.92
N ASN A 89 -10.55 -5.62 -15.57
CA ASN A 89 -10.80 -5.12 -16.91
C ASN A 89 -10.85 -6.25 -17.95
N TYR A 90 -9.83 -7.11 -17.98
CA TYR A 90 -9.71 -8.16 -18.99
C TYR A 90 -10.83 -9.20 -18.89
N ARG A 91 -11.06 -9.74 -17.69
CA ARG A 91 -12.01 -10.82 -17.43
C ARG A 91 -13.43 -10.34 -17.27
N ASP A 92 -13.63 -9.29 -16.43
CA ASP A 92 -14.94 -8.88 -15.95
C ASP A 92 -15.45 -7.62 -16.66
N LYS A 93 -14.68 -7.08 -17.63
CA LYS A 93 -14.98 -5.88 -18.43
C LYS A 93 -15.24 -4.63 -17.59
N LYS A 94 -14.62 -4.56 -16.40
CA LYS A 94 -14.73 -3.44 -15.46
C LYS A 94 -13.58 -2.45 -15.65
N SER A 95 -13.62 -1.65 -16.70
CA SER A 95 -12.55 -0.71 -17.08
C SER A 95 -12.33 0.44 -16.10
N ILE A 96 -13.32 0.74 -15.25
CA ILE A 96 -13.23 1.86 -14.28
C ILE A 96 -12.01 1.76 -13.35
N TYR A 97 -11.57 0.55 -13.03
CA TYR A 97 -10.41 0.31 -12.16
C TYR A 97 -9.07 0.63 -12.84
N LEU A 98 -9.02 0.76 -14.16
CA LEU A 98 -7.80 1.17 -14.86
C LEU A 98 -7.39 2.60 -14.49
N ASN A 99 -8.35 3.45 -14.13
CA ASN A 99 -8.10 4.84 -13.74
C ASN A 99 -7.24 4.97 -12.47
N ASP A 100 -7.22 3.93 -11.64
CA ASP A 100 -6.43 3.92 -10.39
C ASP A 100 -5.00 3.38 -10.59
N ILE A 101 -4.69 2.79 -11.75
CA ILE A 101 -3.37 2.21 -12.03
C ILE A 101 -2.27 3.28 -12.06
N PRO A 102 -2.43 4.44 -12.74
CA PRO A 102 -1.35 5.43 -12.81
C PRO A 102 -0.92 5.93 -11.42
N ARG A 103 -1.86 6.18 -10.50
CA ARG A 103 -1.58 6.58 -9.12
C ARG A 103 -0.87 5.45 -8.38
N THR A 104 -1.40 4.25 -8.46
CA THR A 104 -0.83 3.07 -7.80
C THR A 104 0.59 2.80 -8.30
N TYR A 105 0.84 2.95 -9.59
CA TYR A 105 2.16 2.78 -10.19
C TYR A 105 3.16 3.85 -9.73
N LYS A 106 2.72 5.10 -9.57
CA LYS A 106 3.55 6.19 -9.05
C LYS A 106 4.14 5.86 -7.67
N TYR A 107 3.36 5.25 -6.77
CA TYR A 107 3.89 4.79 -5.48
C TYR A 107 5.03 3.78 -5.65
N ILE A 108 4.86 2.78 -6.55
CA ILE A 108 5.90 1.79 -6.82
C ILE A 108 7.15 2.48 -7.36
N GLU A 109 7.01 3.35 -8.36
CA GLU A 109 8.11 4.08 -9.01
C GLU A 109 8.93 4.90 -8.02
N THR A 110 8.26 5.58 -7.08
CA THR A 110 8.89 6.33 -6.00
C THR A 110 9.76 5.42 -5.13
N ILE A 111 9.22 4.29 -4.67
CA ILE A 111 9.92 3.41 -3.74
C ILE A 111 11.08 2.64 -4.41
N VAL A 112 10.88 2.12 -5.62
CA VAL A 112 11.97 1.41 -6.33
C VAL A 112 13.11 2.35 -6.74
N THR A 113 12.88 3.66 -6.72
CA THR A 113 13.91 4.67 -6.95
C THR A 113 14.63 5.06 -5.67
N LYS A 114 13.93 5.02 -4.53
CA LYS A 114 14.45 5.35 -3.19
C LYS A 114 15.48 4.30 -2.71
N TYR A 115 15.26 3.03 -2.99
CA TYR A 115 16.06 1.94 -2.44
C TYR A 115 16.94 1.26 -3.51
N PRO A 116 18.29 1.26 -3.34
CA PRO A 116 19.23 0.67 -4.31
C PRO A 116 19.05 -0.84 -4.52
N ASP A 117 18.65 -1.58 -3.50
CA ASP A 117 18.37 -3.03 -3.57
C ASP A 117 17.16 -3.37 -4.44
N MET A 118 16.31 -2.39 -4.74
CA MET A 118 15.19 -2.50 -5.68
C MET A 118 15.56 -2.24 -7.14
N SER A 119 16.84 -2.03 -7.46
CA SER A 119 17.30 -1.70 -8.82
C SER A 119 16.89 -2.72 -9.89
N LYS A 120 16.89 -4.01 -9.54
CA LYS A 120 16.43 -5.09 -10.44
C LYS A 120 14.95 -5.00 -10.76
N LEU A 121 14.13 -4.72 -9.74
CA LEU A 121 12.68 -4.52 -9.91
C LEU A 121 12.42 -3.26 -10.75
N LYS A 122 13.14 -2.17 -10.46
CA LYS A 122 13.05 -0.92 -11.25
C LYS A 122 13.32 -1.18 -12.73
N LYS A 123 14.40 -1.93 -13.05
CA LYS A 123 14.74 -2.28 -14.43
C LYS A 123 13.62 -3.09 -15.09
N LEU A 124 13.11 -4.11 -14.42
CA LEU A 124 12.01 -4.93 -14.92
C LEU A 124 10.74 -4.10 -15.20
N LEU A 125 10.39 -3.18 -14.31
CA LEU A 125 9.22 -2.31 -14.50
C LEU A 125 9.37 -1.36 -15.69
N LEU A 126 10.58 -0.89 -15.97
CA LEU A 126 10.88 -0.09 -17.16
C LEU A 126 10.77 -0.93 -18.46
N GLU A 127 11.22 -2.18 -18.43
CA GLU A 127 11.12 -3.09 -19.58
C GLU A 127 9.65 -3.46 -19.91
N ILE A 128 8.80 -3.62 -18.88
CA ILE A 128 7.37 -3.92 -19.07
C ILE A 128 6.60 -2.70 -19.61
N ASN A 129 7.14 -1.49 -19.43
CA ASN A 129 6.56 -0.23 -19.89
C ASN A 129 5.05 -0.06 -19.57
N ILE A 130 4.71 -0.25 -18.29
CA ILE A 130 3.31 -0.18 -17.82
C ILE A 130 2.63 1.13 -18.25
N LYS A 131 3.38 2.23 -18.40
CA LYS A 131 2.86 3.55 -18.79
C LYS A 131 2.32 3.59 -20.22
N GLU A 132 2.87 2.78 -21.13
CA GLU A 132 2.38 2.69 -22.52
C GLU A 132 1.27 1.64 -22.69
N ALA A 133 1.10 0.77 -21.69
CA ALA A 133 0.07 -0.27 -21.71
C ALA A 133 -1.29 0.20 -21.17
N LEU A 134 -1.38 1.45 -20.71
CA LEU A 134 -2.57 2.09 -20.14
C LEU A 134 -3.15 3.13 -21.09
#